data_6e87064721d7334c870f883be78dd9a0
#
_entry.id   6e87064721d7334c870f883be78dd9a0
#
_cell.length_a   1.000
_cell.length_b   1.000
_cell.length_c   1.000
_cell.angle_alpha   90.00
_cell.angle_beta   90.00
_cell.angle_gamma   90.00
#
_symmetry.space_group_name_H-M   'P 1'
#
loop_
_entity.id
_entity.type
_entity.pdbx_description
1 polymer ?
#
loop_
_entity_poly.entity_id
_entity_poly.type
_entity_poly.pdbx_seq_one_letter_code
_entity_poly.pdbx_strand_id
1 'polypeptide(L)'
;MILNAEDYYLNQLRIEINENIEEKNYIKAKEKINLYRQHMPAEGKVHEQFCCYMECRILIAQNEITEKLSALLLRAIRYTIPDYLLENCVSRRLYSPVEIELIRMHITYNDRKCECNEVELFLIMDFVTEFYSLKQQEKIEIPLLVDCVKYEIALEKYNRALASIERALDIISVGRSMQYVGELHFLKAQVLSCVQNSIDKNREWQDECKRECFMAYVVFGVMGKKEEKEEIYKYCLEKLNWQITEQMMLSD
;
A
#
# COMPACT_ATOMS: atom_id res chain seq x y z
N MET A 1 -17.79 7.87 26.66
CA MET A 1 -18.52 8.59 25.59
C MET A 1 -19.71 7.71 25.24
N ILE A 2 -20.92 8.17 25.45
CA ILE A 2 -22.14 7.43 25.06
C ILE A 2 -22.41 7.84 23.62
N LEU A 3 -22.25 6.89 22.68
CA LEU A 3 -22.64 7.08 21.29
C LEU A 3 -24.16 7.27 21.25
N ASN A 4 -24.64 8.30 20.57
CA ASN A 4 -26.07 8.42 20.29
C ASN A 4 -26.49 7.41 19.22
N ALA A 5 -27.80 7.26 19.01
CA ALA A 5 -28.31 6.27 18.04
C ALA A 5 -27.86 6.56 16.60
N GLU A 6 -27.68 7.83 16.23
CA GLU A 6 -27.21 8.25 14.91
C GLU A 6 -25.74 7.90 14.70
N ASP A 7 -24.87 8.13 15.71
CA ASP A 7 -23.47 7.74 15.66
C ASP A 7 -23.30 6.21 15.51
N TYR A 8 -24.15 5.45 16.24
CA TYR A 8 -24.16 4.00 16.12
C TYR A 8 -24.55 3.54 14.72
N TYR A 9 -25.60 4.15 14.14
CA TYR A 9 -26.06 3.82 12.80
C TYR A 9 -25.01 4.15 11.73
N LEU A 10 -24.38 5.31 11.80
CA LEU A 10 -23.28 5.67 10.90
C LEU A 10 -22.10 4.73 11.02
N ASN A 11 -21.77 4.30 12.24
CA ASN A 11 -20.70 3.33 12.44
C ASN A 11 -21.05 1.96 11.84
N GLN A 12 -22.30 1.52 11.97
CA GLN A 12 -22.78 0.28 11.33
C GLN A 12 -22.66 0.37 9.80
N LEU A 13 -23.07 1.49 9.20
CA LEU A 13 -22.91 1.70 7.77
C LEU A 13 -21.45 1.68 7.32
N ARG A 14 -20.51 2.20 8.11
CA ARG A 14 -19.08 2.12 7.83
C ARG A 14 -18.59 0.67 7.75
N ILE A 15 -19.03 -0.17 8.66
CA ILE A 15 -18.69 -1.60 8.67
C ILE A 15 -19.25 -2.26 7.41
N GLU A 16 -20.55 -2.08 7.12
CA GLU A 16 -21.19 -2.66 5.96
C GLU A 16 -20.57 -2.21 4.63
N ILE A 17 -20.14 -0.95 4.51
CA ILE A 17 -19.44 -0.44 3.32
C ILE A 17 -18.11 -1.19 3.14
N ASN A 18 -17.31 -1.33 4.21
CA ASN A 18 -16.04 -2.04 4.14
C ASN A 18 -16.23 -3.51 3.76
N GLU A 19 -17.15 -4.22 4.41
CA GLU A 19 -17.48 -5.62 4.11
C GLU A 19 -17.87 -5.81 2.65
N ASN A 20 -18.77 -4.96 2.13
CA ASN A 20 -19.17 -5.05 0.72
C ASN A 20 -18.02 -4.77 -0.26
N ILE A 21 -17.05 -3.90 0.09
CA ILE A 21 -15.85 -3.69 -0.73
C ILE A 21 -14.95 -4.93 -0.72
N GLU A 22 -14.73 -5.55 0.45
CA GLU A 22 -13.92 -6.75 0.61
C GLU A 22 -14.55 -7.95 -0.12
N GLU A 23 -15.87 -8.06 -0.08
CA GLU A 23 -16.63 -9.07 -0.83
C GLU A 23 -16.76 -8.77 -2.34
N LYS A 24 -16.15 -7.68 -2.82
CA LYS A 24 -16.24 -7.19 -4.22
C LYS A 24 -17.67 -6.85 -4.67
N ASN A 25 -18.57 -6.56 -3.73
CA ASN A 25 -19.95 -6.17 -4.00
C ASN A 25 -20.07 -4.64 -4.13
N TYR A 26 -19.45 -4.09 -5.18
CA TYR A 26 -19.29 -2.63 -5.35
C TYR A 26 -20.61 -1.88 -5.53
N ILE A 27 -21.64 -2.53 -6.07
CA ILE A 27 -22.97 -1.91 -6.23
C ILE A 27 -23.57 -1.62 -4.86
N LYS A 28 -23.63 -2.62 -3.99
CA LYS A 28 -24.13 -2.44 -2.61
C LYS A 28 -23.27 -1.48 -1.81
N ALA A 29 -21.94 -1.53 -1.97
CA ALA A 29 -21.06 -0.58 -1.33
C ALA A 29 -21.40 0.87 -1.70
N LYS A 30 -21.63 1.16 -3.00
CA LYS A 30 -22.05 2.50 -3.48
C LYS A 30 -23.42 2.91 -2.94
N GLU A 31 -24.39 2.00 -2.87
CA GLU A 31 -25.69 2.25 -2.24
C GLU A 31 -25.56 2.63 -0.76
N LYS A 32 -24.72 1.89 0.00
CA LYS A 32 -24.45 2.18 1.41
C LYS A 32 -23.70 3.49 1.62
N ILE A 33 -22.77 3.86 0.73
CA ILE A 33 -22.10 5.18 0.76
C ILE A 33 -23.14 6.30 0.56
N ASN A 34 -24.08 6.14 -0.37
CA ASN A 34 -25.15 7.12 -0.59
C ASN A 34 -26.07 7.23 0.63
N LEU A 35 -26.41 6.10 1.24
CA LEU A 35 -27.21 6.08 2.48
C LEU A 35 -26.46 6.76 3.64
N TYR A 36 -25.15 6.53 3.76
CA TYR A 36 -24.29 7.20 4.74
C TYR A 36 -24.33 8.72 4.57
N ARG A 37 -24.20 9.22 3.30
CA ARG A 37 -24.31 10.67 3.01
C ARG A 37 -25.64 11.29 3.41
N GLN A 38 -26.74 10.55 3.29
CA GLN A 38 -28.07 11.03 3.69
C GLN A 38 -28.22 11.23 5.18
N HIS A 39 -27.46 10.48 6.00
CA HIS A 39 -27.59 10.47 7.47
C HIS A 39 -26.42 11.17 8.19
N MET A 40 -25.35 11.54 7.46
CA MET A 40 -24.24 12.23 8.08
C MET A 40 -24.57 13.69 8.39
N PRO A 41 -23.88 14.31 9.38
CA PRO A 41 -24.03 15.75 9.68
C PRO A 41 -23.69 16.61 8.46
N ALA A 42 -24.48 17.70 8.24
CA ALA A 42 -24.34 18.57 7.09
C ALA A 42 -22.96 19.24 6.96
N GLU A 43 -22.25 19.50 8.05
CA GLU A 43 -20.90 20.07 8.06
C GLU A 43 -19.79 19.03 8.29
N GLY A 44 -20.08 17.77 8.01
CA GLY A 44 -19.23 16.64 8.32
C GLY A 44 -18.06 16.42 7.35
N LYS A 45 -17.03 17.30 7.32
CA LYS A 45 -15.84 17.16 6.45
C LYS A 45 -15.17 15.80 6.54
N VAL A 46 -15.05 15.24 7.75
CA VAL A 46 -14.49 13.91 8.00
C VAL A 46 -15.37 12.81 7.43
N HIS A 47 -16.69 12.99 7.44
CA HIS A 47 -17.64 12.05 6.85
C HIS A 47 -17.58 12.06 5.32
N GLU A 48 -17.49 13.24 4.71
CA GLU A 48 -17.28 13.35 3.25
C GLU A 48 -15.92 12.79 2.83
N GLN A 49 -14.86 13.04 3.60
CA GLN A 49 -13.55 12.41 3.38
C GLN A 49 -13.67 10.89 3.37
N PHE A 50 -14.36 10.30 4.36
CA PHE A 50 -14.61 8.87 4.44
C PHE A 50 -15.35 8.36 3.19
N CYS A 51 -16.43 9.01 2.78
CA CYS A 51 -17.17 8.62 1.58
C CYS A 51 -16.29 8.64 0.33
N CYS A 52 -15.53 9.72 0.11
CA CYS A 52 -14.60 9.82 -1.01
C CYS A 52 -13.50 8.75 -0.94
N TYR A 53 -12.97 8.45 0.25
CA TYR A 53 -12.00 7.39 0.46
C TYR A 53 -12.55 6.02 0.05
N MET A 54 -13.79 5.69 0.42
CA MET A 54 -14.42 4.43 0.03
C MET A 54 -14.68 4.37 -1.49
N GLU A 55 -15.08 5.47 -2.10
CA GLU A 55 -15.23 5.57 -3.56
C GLU A 55 -13.88 5.36 -4.27
N CYS A 56 -12.78 5.92 -3.77
CA CYS A 56 -11.44 5.68 -4.30
C CYS A 56 -11.06 4.20 -4.21
N ARG A 57 -11.32 3.54 -3.08
CA ARG A 57 -11.07 2.10 -2.91
C ARG A 57 -11.83 1.26 -3.92
N ILE A 58 -13.09 1.61 -4.21
CA ILE A 58 -13.90 0.92 -5.22
C ILE A 58 -13.32 1.10 -6.61
N LEU A 59 -12.94 2.33 -7.01
CA LEU A 59 -12.34 2.61 -8.32
C LEU A 59 -11.03 1.83 -8.51
N ILE A 60 -10.18 1.82 -7.50
CA ILE A 60 -8.91 1.06 -7.52
C ILE A 60 -9.19 -0.44 -7.66
N ALA A 61 -10.12 -0.98 -6.89
CA ALA A 61 -10.46 -2.40 -6.94
C ALA A 61 -11.13 -2.82 -8.27
N GLN A 62 -11.73 -1.88 -8.99
CA GLN A 62 -12.27 -2.07 -10.34
C GLN A 62 -11.24 -1.80 -11.45
N ASN A 63 -10.00 -1.47 -11.08
CA ASN A 63 -8.93 -1.05 -11.98
C ASN A 63 -9.28 0.19 -12.84
N GLU A 64 -10.16 1.07 -12.31
CA GLU A 64 -10.55 2.33 -12.94
C GLU A 64 -9.57 3.46 -12.56
N ILE A 65 -8.29 3.29 -12.93
CA ILE A 65 -7.22 4.25 -12.64
C ILE A 65 -7.23 5.34 -13.72
N THR A 66 -7.91 6.43 -13.43
CA THR A 66 -8.14 7.54 -14.36
C THR A 66 -7.89 8.89 -13.67
N GLU A 67 -7.87 9.99 -14.46
CA GLU A 67 -7.83 11.36 -13.92
C GLU A 67 -8.95 11.62 -12.89
N LYS A 68 -10.09 10.92 -13.03
CA LYS A 68 -11.20 11.00 -12.07
C LYS A 68 -10.77 10.48 -10.68
N LEU A 69 -9.99 9.39 -10.61
CA LEU A 69 -9.47 8.86 -9.36
C LEU A 69 -8.52 9.89 -8.71
N SER A 70 -7.58 10.46 -9.47
CA SER A 70 -6.63 11.45 -8.96
C SER A 70 -7.35 12.70 -8.42
N ALA A 71 -8.34 13.21 -9.15
CA ALA A 71 -9.16 14.34 -8.70
C ALA A 71 -9.97 14.03 -7.43
N LEU A 72 -10.51 12.80 -7.32
CA LEU A 72 -11.27 12.35 -6.16
C LEU A 72 -10.38 12.22 -4.93
N LEU A 73 -9.17 11.63 -5.08
CA LEU A 73 -8.18 11.51 -4.02
C LEU A 73 -7.78 12.90 -3.49
N LEU A 74 -7.44 13.83 -4.39
CA LEU A 74 -7.06 15.17 -4.01
C LEU A 74 -8.21 15.89 -3.27
N ARG A 75 -9.44 15.74 -3.73
CA ARG A 75 -10.63 16.28 -3.06
C ARG A 75 -10.80 15.69 -1.67
N ALA A 76 -10.66 14.36 -1.53
CA ALA A 76 -10.77 13.65 -0.26
C ALA A 76 -9.74 14.15 0.77
N ILE A 77 -8.48 14.33 0.35
CA ILE A 77 -7.43 14.86 1.22
C ILE A 77 -7.75 16.29 1.65
N ARG A 78 -8.20 17.15 0.74
CA ARG A 78 -8.45 18.56 1.01
C ARG A 78 -9.67 18.86 1.90
N TYR A 79 -10.51 17.86 2.17
CA TYR A 79 -11.57 18.03 3.19
C TYR A 79 -11.00 18.31 4.58
N THR A 80 -9.90 17.68 4.95
CA THR A 80 -9.26 17.83 6.27
C THR A 80 -7.90 18.51 6.20
N ILE A 81 -7.23 18.46 5.03
CA ILE A 81 -5.95 19.13 4.74
C ILE A 81 -6.14 20.09 3.55
N PRO A 82 -6.77 21.26 3.75
CA PRO A 82 -7.15 22.15 2.63
C PRO A 82 -5.98 22.67 1.80
N ASP A 83 -4.82 22.81 2.41
CA ASP A 83 -3.56 23.31 1.82
C ASP A 83 -2.63 22.21 1.30
N TYR A 84 -3.12 20.96 1.20
CA TYR A 84 -2.34 19.86 0.62
C TYR A 84 -1.88 20.20 -0.82
N LEU A 85 -0.58 20.05 -1.10
CA LEU A 85 0.12 20.43 -2.33
C LEU A 85 0.17 21.94 -2.62
N LEU A 86 -0.08 22.81 -1.66
CA LEU A 86 0.23 24.24 -1.80
C LEU A 86 1.68 24.49 -1.37
N GLU A 87 2.37 25.39 -2.07
CA GLU A 87 3.84 25.60 -2.05
C GLU A 87 4.51 25.88 -0.68
N ASN A 88 3.77 25.99 0.39
CA ASN A 88 4.33 26.27 1.72
C ASN A 88 3.85 25.31 2.82
N CYS A 89 3.43 24.12 2.44
CA CYS A 89 2.81 23.19 3.39
C CYS A 89 3.81 22.28 4.09
N VAL A 90 4.79 22.83 4.79
CA VAL A 90 5.75 22.09 5.64
C VAL A 90 5.37 22.25 7.13
N SER A 91 4.10 22.26 7.48
CA SER A 91 3.73 22.23 8.89
C SER A 91 3.63 20.78 9.38
N ARG A 92 4.32 20.45 10.47
CA ARG A 92 4.10 19.20 11.23
C ARG A 92 2.61 19.11 11.56
N ARG A 93 1.91 18.20 10.87
CA ARG A 93 0.49 17.94 11.09
C ARG A 93 0.33 16.62 11.81
N LEU A 94 -0.75 16.53 12.58
CA LEU A 94 -1.22 15.24 13.06
C LEU A 94 -2.05 14.61 11.94
N TYR A 95 -1.66 13.43 11.47
CA TYR A 95 -2.38 12.70 10.43
C TYR A 95 -3.26 11.62 11.06
N SER A 96 -4.49 11.52 10.60
CA SER A 96 -5.34 10.35 10.86
C SER A 96 -4.94 9.17 9.96
N PRO A 97 -5.25 7.91 10.33
CA PRO A 97 -5.00 6.75 9.45
C PRO A 97 -5.62 6.89 8.06
N VAL A 98 -6.79 7.51 7.95
CA VAL A 98 -7.47 7.73 6.67
C VAL A 98 -6.73 8.74 5.80
N GLU A 99 -6.20 9.81 6.40
CA GLU A 99 -5.39 10.80 5.67
C GLU A 99 -4.09 10.18 5.16
N ILE A 100 -3.42 9.37 5.96
CA ILE A 100 -2.21 8.64 5.53
C ILE A 100 -2.53 7.75 4.33
N GLU A 101 -3.60 6.97 4.40
CA GLU A 101 -4.01 6.10 3.29
C GLU A 101 -4.37 6.88 2.03
N LEU A 102 -5.09 7.97 2.15
CA LEU A 102 -5.43 8.83 1.02
C LEU A 102 -4.19 9.45 0.36
N ILE A 103 -3.22 9.91 1.16
CA ILE A 103 -1.96 10.46 0.65
C ILE A 103 -1.15 9.37 -0.05
N ARG A 104 -1.05 8.17 0.53
CA ARG A 104 -0.40 7.01 -0.10
C ARG A 104 -1.04 6.69 -1.46
N MET A 105 -2.36 6.57 -1.50
CA MET A 105 -3.09 6.32 -2.75
C MET A 105 -2.82 7.44 -3.77
N HIS A 106 -2.84 8.70 -3.34
CA HIS A 106 -2.57 9.83 -4.22
C HIS A 106 -1.16 9.76 -4.82
N ILE A 107 -0.14 9.43 -4.02
CA ILE A 107 1.25 9.27 -4.48
C ILE A 107 1.37 8.08 -5.44
N THR A 108 0.71 6.95 -5.12
CA THR A 108 0.79 5.71 -5.91
C THR A 108 0.11 5.85 -7.28
N TYR A 109 -1.06 6.50 -7.32
CA TYR A 109 -1.91 6.56 -8.52
C TYR A 109 -1.85 7.90 -9.26
N ASN A 110 -1.00 8.82 -8.82
CA ASN A 110 -0.75 10.04 -9.56
C ASN A 110 0.43 9.84 -10.52
N ASP A 111 0.26 10.20 -11.79
CA ASP A 111 1.30 10.08 -12.82
C ASP A 111 2.53 10.98 -12.57
N ARG A 112 2.44 11.94 -11.66
CA ARG A 112 3.54 12.81 -11.28
C ARG A 112 4.48 12.13 -10.29
N LYS A 113 5.35 11.27 -10.79
CA LYS A 113 6.50 10.77 -10.03
C LYS A 113 7.51 11.91 -9.88
N CYS A 114 7.52 12.58 -8.75
CA CYS A 114 8.48 13.63 -8.44
C CYS A 114 9.16 13.37 -7.09
N GLU A 115 10.36 13.91 -6.91
CA GLU A 115 11.11 13.77 -5.63
C GLU A 115 10.30 14.28 -4.42
N CYS A 116 9.35 15.19 -4.62
CA CYS A 116 8.46 15.67 -3.58
C CYS A 116 7.62 14.56 -2.94
N ASN A 117 7.24 13.53 -3.70
CA ASN A 117 6.47 12.40 -3.19
C ASN A 117 7.29 11.54 -2.22
N GLU A 118 8.59 11.37 -2.51
CA GLU A 118 9.53 10.67 -1.61
C GLU A 118 9.64 11.39 -0.27
N VAL A 119 9.84 12.70 -0.31
CA VAL A 119 9.92 13.54 0.89
C VAL A 119 8.64 13.43 1.73
N GLU A 120 7.48 13.45 1.07
CA GLU A 120 6.18 13.34 1.75
C GLU A 120 5.98 11.98 2.43
N LEU A 121 6.35 10.88 1.75
CA LEU A 121 6.32 9.54 2.33
C LEU A 121 7.23 9.43 3.57
N PHE A 122 8.43 10.01 3.53
CA PHE A 122 9.34 10.02 4.68
C PHE A 122 8.79 10.85 5.84
N LEU A 123 8.21 12.02 5.58
CA LEU A 123 7.59 12.85 6.61
C LEU A 123 6.44 12.14 7.31
N ILE A 124 5.60 11.41 6.55
CA ILE A 124 4.53 10.60 7.12
C ILE A 124 5.11 9.44 7.94
N MET A 125 6.17 8.80 7.47
CA MET A 125 6.83 7.70 8.17
C MET A 125 7.42 8.14 9.50
N ASP A 126 8.11 9.29 9.53
CA ASP A 126 8.63 9.90 10.77
C ASP A 126 7.48 10.21 11.74
N PHE A 127 6.38 10.77 11.24
CA PHE A 127 5.19 11.04 12.03
C PHE A 127 4.60 9.75 12.63
N VAL A 128 4.45 8.69 11.83
CA VAL A 128 3.93 7.41 12.29
C VAL A 128 4.82 6.82 13.40
N THR A 129 6.13 6.89 13.21
CA THR A 129 7.10 6.40 14.21
C THR A 129 7.03 7.18 15.52
N GLU A 130 6.80 8.50 15.46
CA GLU A 130 6.77 9.37 16.65
C GLU A 130 5.46 9.27 17.43
N PHE A 131 4.31 9.16 16.74
CA PHE A 131 3.00 9.37 17.35
C PHE A 131 2.12 8.13 17.46
N TYR A 132 2.44 7.03 16.76
CA TYR A 132 1.64 5.81 16.81
C TYR A 132 2.27 4.75 17.73
N SER A 133 1.41 3.97 18.41
CA SER A 133 1.87 2.80 19.15
C SER A 133 2.46 1.73 18.23
N LEU A 134 3.39 0.90 18.71
CA LEU A 134 4.02 -0.17 17.92
C LEU A 134 3.02 -1.03 17.13
N LYS A 135 1.88 -1.38 17.75
CA LYS A 135 0.83 -2.17 17.08
C LYS A 135 0.13 -1.43 15.94
N GLN A 136 0.02 -0.11 16.03
CA GLN A 136 -0.55 0.74 14.99
C GLN A 136 0.48 1.03 13.91
N GLN A 137 1.75 1.24 14.31
CA GLN A 137 2.87 1.43 13.39
C GLN A 137 2.95 0.28 12.39
N GLU A 138 2.94 -0.97 12.84
CA GLU A 138 2.99 -2.14 11.96
C GLU A 138 1.99 -2.07 10.81
N LYS A 139 0.74 -1.70 11.13
CA LYS A 139 -0.35 -1.63 10.13
C LYS A 139 -0.20 -0.49 9.12
N ILE A 140 0.48 0.57 9.48
CA ILE A 140 0.61 1.80 8.68
C ILE A 140 2.00 1.86 8.05
N GLU A 141 3.05 1.52 8.78
CA GLU A 141 4.44 1.65 8.37
C GLU A 141 4.82 0.64 7.29
N ILE A 142 4.38 -0.62 7.39
CA ILE A 142 4.71 -1.63 6.38
C ILE A 142 4.18 -1.24 4.99
N PRO A 143 2.89 -0.88 4.80
CA PRO A 143 2.41 -0.38 3.53
C PRO A 143 3.16 0.86 3.01
N LEU A 144 3.53 1.79 3.90
CA LEU A 144 4.33 2.96 3.53
C LEU A 144 5.72 2.57 3.03
N LEU A 145 6.39 1.63 3.72
CA LEU A 145 7.70 1.12 3.29
C LEU A 145 7.61 0.43 1.93
N VAL A 146 6.56 -0.37 1.68
CA VAL A 146 6.33 -0.99 0.36
C VAL A 146 6.19 0.08 -0.72
N ASP A 147 5.44 1.15 -0.48
CA ASP A 147 5.30 2.25 -1.43
C ASP A 147 6.62 3.00 -1.63
N CYS A 148 7.39 3.24 -0.55
CA CYS A 148 8.74 3.81 -0.64
C CYS A 148 9.66 2.94 -1.51
N VAL A 149 9.67 1.62 -1.30
CA VAL A 149 10.48 0.67 -2.09
C VAL A 149 10.14 0.77 -3.58
N LYS A 150 8.85 0.73 -3.93
CA LYS A 150 8.41 0.87 -5.33
C LYS A 150 8.88 2.18 -5.95
N TYR A 151 8.82 3.24 -5.16
CA TYR A 151 9.25 4.57 -5.56
C TYR A 151 10.78 4.66 -5.73
N GLU A 152 11.53 4.10 -4.78
CA GLU A 152 12.99 4.05 -4.80
C GLU A 152 13.51 3.19 -5.98
N ILE A 153 12.84 2.08 -6.31
CA ILE A 153 13.12 1.28 -7.52
C ILE A 153 12.91 2.13 -8.77
N ALA A 154 11.80 2.87 -8.86
CA ALA A 154 11.50 3.71 -10.01
C ALA A 154 12.50 4.88 -10.20
N LEU A 155 13.16 5.31 -9.13
CA LEU A 155 14.23 6.31 -9.13
C LEU A 155 15.64 5.70 -9.18
N GLU A 156 15.77 4.39 -9.37
CA GLU A 156 17.03 3.63 -9.41
C GLU A 156 17.86 3.76 -8.10
N LYS A 157 17.21 4.06 -6.97
CA LYS A 157 17.84 4.20 -5.64
C LYS A 157 17.92 2.84 -4.92
N TYR A 158 18.52 1.85 -5.54
CA TYR A 158 18.45 0.43 -5.11
C TYR A 158 18.95 0.16 -3.70
N ASN A 159 20.02 0.83 -3.24
CA ASN A 159 20.52 0.64 -1.87
C ASN A 159 19.52 1.11 -0.80
N ARG A 160 18.76 2.17 -1.10
CA ARG A 160 17.71 2.66 -0.19
C ARG A 160 16.52 1.70 -0.21
N ALA A 161 16.13 1.22 -1.39
CA ALA A 161 15.08 0.22 -1.54
C ALA A 161 15.37 -1.06 -0.73
N LEU A 162 16.62 -1.55 -0.75
CA LEU A 162 17.03 -2.69 0.09
C LEU A 162 16.89 -2.39 1.58
N ALA A 163 17.35 -1.23 2.04
CA ALA A 163 17.23 -0.85 3.45
C ALA A 163 15.76 -0.72 3.90
N SER A 164 14.90 -0.16 3.04
CA SER A 164 13.45 -0.07 3.29
C SER A 164 12.79 -1.45 3.35
N ILE A 165 13.20 -2.40 2.49
CA ILE A 165 12.72 -3.78 2.51
C ILE A 165 13.14 -4.49 3.80
N GLU A 166 14.42 -4.41 4.17
CA GLU A 166 14.94 -5.03 5.39
C GLU A 166 14.19 -4.52 6.62
N ARG A 167 14.02 -3.19 6.74
CA ARG A 167 13.22 -2.61 7.82
C ARG A 167 11.79 -3.15 7.86
N ALA A 168 11.11 -3.28 6.70
CA ALA A 168 9.76 -3.82 6.64
C ALA A 168 9.70 -5.30 7.07
N LEU A 169 10.66 -6.12 6.63
CA LEU A 169 10.77 -7.52 7.03
C LEU A 169 11.06 -7.69 8.52
N ASP A 170 11.89 -6.82 9.11
CA ASP A 170 12.16 -6.80 10.55
C ASP A 170 10.88 -6.52 11.35
N ILE A 171 10.11 -5.49 10.96
CA ILE A 171 8.82 -5.18 11.60
C ILE A 171 7.87 -6.38 11.51
N ILE A 172 7.76 -7.01 10.34
CA ILE A 172 6.92 -8.19 10.11
C ILE A 172 7.35 -9.36 10.99
N SER A 173 8.64 -9.61 11.13
CA SER A 173 9.17 -10.70 11.93
C SER A 173 8.74 -10.61 13.40
N VAL A 174 8.65 -9.41 13.95
CA VAL A 174 8.17 -9.13 15.31
C VAL A 174 6.65 -9.22 15.39
N GLY A 175 5.94 -8.63 14.43
CA GLY A 175 4.47 -8.55 14.41
C GLY A 175 3.76 -9.82 13.95
N ARG A 176 4.48 -10.76 13.31
CA ARG A 176 3.95 -12.03 12.76
C ARG A 176 2.88 -11.84 11.68
N SER A 177 2.88 -10.71 10.98
CA SER A 177 1.96 -10.47 9.86
C SER A 177 2.50 -11.10 8.58
N MET A 178 1.68 -11.86 7.86
CA MET A 178 2.06 -12.46 6.57
C MET A 178 1.66 -11.61 5.35
N GLN A 179 0.94 -10.53 5.58
CA GLN A 179 0.23 -9.80 4.52
C GLN A 179 1.13 -9.28 3.40
N TYR A 180 2.31 -8.76 3.73
CA TYR A 180 3.24 -8.13 2.77
C TYR A 180 4.51 -8.95 2.52
N VAL A 181 4.67 -10.09 3.17
CA VAL A 181 5.89 -10.91 3.08
C VAL A 181 6.22 -11.29 1.63
N GLY A 182 5.23 -11.83 0.90
CA GLY A 182 5.43 -12.22 -0.51
C GLY A 182 5.80 -11.04 -1.41
N GLU A 183 5.14 -9.89 -1.22
CA GLU A 183 5.42 -8.68 -1.99
C GLU A 183 6.83 -8.13 -1.72
N LEU A 184 7.25 -8.09 -0.45
CA LEU A 184 8.58 -7.61 -0.07
C LEU A 184 9.69 -8.52 -0.60
N HIS A 185 9.54 -9.84 -0.53
CA HIS A 185 10.49 -10.77 -1.15
C HIS A 185 10.56 -10.58 -2.66
N PHE A 186 9.43 -10.37 -3.33
CA PHE A 186 9.43 -10.13 -4.76
C PHE A 186 10.09 -8.79 -5.14
N LEU A 187 9.80 -7.72 -4.40
CA LEU A 187 10.47 -6.43 -4.56
C LEU A 187 11.98 -6.54 -4.32
N LYS A 188 12.41 -7.31 -3.32
CA LYS A 188 13.83 -7.58 -3.07
C LYS A 188 14.48 -8.27 -4.25
N ALA A 189 13.84 -9.29 -4.82
CA ALA A 189 14.34 -9.95 -6.02
C ALA A 189 14.48 -8.99 -7.21
N GLN A 190 13.50 -8.10 -7.41
CA GLN A 190 13.57 -7.09 -8.47
C GLN A 190 14.75 -6.13 -8.26
N VAL A 191 14.96 -5.63 -7.04
CA VAL A 191 16.09 -4.75 -6.72
C VAL A 191 17.42 -5.46 -6.95
N LEU A 192 17.58 -6.68 -6.45
CA LEU A 192 18.78 -7.49 -6.64
C LEU A 192 19.09 -7.70 -8.14
N SER A 193 18.08 -7.96 -8.97
CA SER A 193 18.28 -8.12 -10.41
C SER A 193 18.71 -6.83 -11.11
N CYS A 194 18.26 -5.67 -10.64
CA CYS A 194 18.67 -4.37 -11.17
C CYS A 194 20.11 -4.01 -10.77
N VAL A 195 20.49 -4.25 -9.52
CA VAL A 195 21.86 -4.02 -9.02
C VAL A 195 22.86 -4.90 -9.77
N GLN A 196 22.50 -6.15 -10.06
CA GLN A 196 23.34 -7.09 -10.79
C GLN A 196 23.69 -6.64 -12.22
N ASN A 197 22.78 -5.93 -12.89
CA ASN A 197 23.04 -5.41 -14.23
C ASN A 197 24.09 -4.28 -14.24
N SER A 198 24.39 -3.70 -13.08
CA SER A 198 25.33 -2.58 -12.91
C SER A 198 26.71 -2.98 -12.37
N ILE A 199 26.88 -4.19 -11.84
CA ILE A 199 28.12 -4.68 -11.21
C ILE A 199 28.42 -6.08 -11.74
N ASP A 200 29.69 -6.45 -11.93
CA ASP A 200 30.14 -7.75 -12.46
C ASP A 200 29.31 -8.94 -11.92
N LYS A 201 28.91 -9.83 -12.87
CA LYS A 201 28.03 -10.99 -12.66
C LYS A 201 28.54 -11.90 -11.54
N ASN A 202 28.22 -11.61 -10.31
CA ASN A 202 28.53 -12.48 -9.18
C ASN A 202 27.41 -13.53 -9.00
N ARG A 203 27.79 -14.81 -8.99
CA ARG A 203 26.90 -15.96 -8.89
C ARG A 203 26.03 -15.95 -7.64
N GLU A 204 26.58 -15.45 -6.53
CA GLU A 204 25.88 -15.35 -5.25
C GLU A 204 24.62 -14.46 -5.31
N TRP A 205 24.67 -13.35 -6.05
CA TRP A 205 23.52 -12.46 -6.23
C TRP A 205 22.40 -13.08 -7.05
N GLN A 206 22.77 -13.91 -8.05
CA GLN A 206 21.77 -14.64 -8.82
C GLN A 206 21.03 -15.66 -7.96
N ASP A 207 21.77 -16.37 -7.12
CA ASP A 207 21.20 -17.38 -6.25
C ASP A 207 20.33 -16.73 -5.16
N GLU A 208 20.74 -15.56 -4.63
CA GLU A 208 19.91 -14.79 -3.72
C GLU A 208 18.62 -14.27 -4.38
N CYS A 209 18.71 -13.71 -5.59
CA CYS A 209 17.54 -13.26 -6.35
C CYS A 209 16.54 -14.40 -6.59
N LYS A 210 17.01 -15.60 -6.97
CA LYS A 210 16.18 -16.78 -7.13
C LYS A 210 15.53 -17.22 -5.82
N ARG A 211 16.28 -17.20 -4.71
CA ARG A 211 15.77 -17.52 -3.39
C ARG A 211 14.63 -16.58 -2.99
N GLU A 212 14.80 -15.27 -3.20
CA GLU A 212 13.78 -14.27 -2.90
C GLU A 212 12.52 -14.45 -3.77
N CYS A 213 12.68 -14.73 -5.07
CA CYS A 213 11.56 -15.10 -5.94
C CYS A 213 10.83 -16.35 -5.45
N PHE A 214 11.58 -17.38 -5.04
CA PHE A 214 10.99 -18.61 -4.52
C PHE A 214 10.21 -18.38 -3.24
N MET A 215 10.75 -17.61 -2.30
CA MET A 215 10.06 -17.24 -1.06
C MET A 215 8.74 -16.50 -1.36
N ALA A 216 8.76 -15.53 -2.26
CA ALA A 216 7.57 -14.82 -2.68
C ALA A 216 6.52 -15.77 -3.31
N TYR A 217 6.96 -16.67 -4.20
CA TYR A 217 6.11 -17.65 -4.87
C TYR A 217 5.42 -18.59 -3.87
N VAL A 218 6.16 -19.08 -2.87
CA VAL A 218 5.62 -19.95 -1.81
C VAL A 218 4.60 -19.19 -0.96
N VAL A 219 4.94 -17.97 -0.49
CA VAL A 219 4.06 -17.16 0.34
C VAL A 219 2.75 -16.85 -0.38
N PHE A 220 2.79 -16.40 -1.63
CA PHE A 220 1.57 -16.15 -2.40
C PHE A 220 0.77 -17.44 -2.68
N GLY A 221 1.46 -18.56 -2.85
CA GLY A 221 0.81 -19.87 -2.94
C GLY A 221 0.01 -20.24 -1.68
N VAL A 222 0.62 -20.06 -0.50
CA VAL A 222 -0.02 -20.31 0.80
C VAL A 222 -1.21 -19.35 1.03
N MET A 223 -1.07 -18.10 0.59
CA MET A 223 -2.13 -17.09 0.70
C MET A 223 -3.25 -17.23 -0.35
N GLY A 224 -3.14 -18.16 -1.30
CA GLY A 224 -4.10 -18.35 -2.38
C GLY A 224 -4.10 -17.25 -3.44
N LYS A 225 -3.08 -16.41 -3.50
CA LYS A 225 -2.91 -15.30 -4.44
C LYS A 225 -2.34 -15.81 -5.78
N LYS A 226 -3.23 -16.28 -6.64
CA LYS A 226 -2.85 -16.96 -7.89
C LYS A 226 -2.25 -16.02 -8.93
N GLU A 227 -2.77 -14.79 -9.03
CA GLU A 227 -2.31 -13.80 -10.02
C GLU A 227 -0.87 -13.35 -9.71
N GLU A 228 -0.59 -13.02 -8.44
CA GLU A 228 0.74 -12.63 -7.99
C GLU A 228 1.74 -13.78 -8.12
N LYS A 229 1.31 -15.01 -7.83
CA LYS A 229 2.13 -16.22 -8.03
C LYS A 229 2.51 -16.40 -9.50
N GLU A 230 1.57 -16.20 -10.42
CA GLU A 230 1.81 -16.28 -11.87
C GLU A 230 2.74 -15.17 -12.38
N GLU A 231 2.62 -13.96 -11.82
CA GLU A 231 3.52 -12.84 -12.12
C GLU A 231 4.97 -13.18 -11.77
N ILE A 232 5.22 -13.75 -10.58
CA ILE A 232 6.56 -14.18 -10.17
C ILE A 232 7.10 -15.27 -11.11
N TYR A 233 6.26 -16.25 -11.45
CA TYR A 233 6.67 -17.32 -12.34
C TYR A 233 7.13 -16.76 -13.71
N LYS A 234 6.37 -15.85 -14.29
CA LYS A 234 6.73 -15.16 -15.54
C LYS A 234 8.03 -14.36 -15.40
N TYR A 235 8.16 -13.60 -14.30
CA TYR A 235 9.38 -12.85 -14.03
C TYR A 235 10.62 -13.76 -13.98
N CYS A 236 10.53 -14.90 -13.29
CA CYS A 236 11.64 -15.86 -13.23
C CYS A 236 12.01 -16.41 -14.60
N LEU A 237 11.04 -16.75 -15.45
CA LEU A 237 11.30 -17.22 -16.81
C LEU A 237 11.93 -16.15 -17.69
N GLU A 238 11.37 -14.95 -17.69
CA GLU A 238 11.72 -13.89 -18.64
C GLU A 238 12.99 -13.13 -18.23
N LYS A 239 13.17 -12.87 -16.93
CA LYS A 239 14.28 -12.03 -16.43
C LYS A 239 15.46 -12.83 -15.89
N LEU A 240 15.20 -13.99 -15.28
CA LEU A 240 16.25 -14.80 -14.65
C LEU A 240 16.59 -16.04 -15.46
N ASN A 241 15.89 -16.31 -16.56
CA ASN A 241 15.98 -17.54 -17.34
C ASN A 241 15.95 -18.79 -16.45
N TRP A 242 15.04 -18.79 -15.46
CA TRP A 242 14.93 -19.80 -14.42
C TRP A 242 13.49 -20.26 -14.26
N GLN A 243 13.29 -21.57 -14.22
CA GLN A 243 11.98 -22.19 -14.02
C GLN A 243 11.83 -22.66 -12.58
N ILE A 244 10.81 -22.15 -11.88
CA ILE A 244 10.44 -22.64 -10.56
C ILE A 244 9.75 -23.99 -10.72
N THR A 245 10.28 -25.04 -10.08
CA THR A 245 9.72 -26.40 -10.08
C THR A 245 9.19 -26.77 -8.70
N GLU A 246 8.10 -27.54 -8.66
CA GLU A 246 7.51 -28.02 -7.39
C GLU A 246 8.46 -28.91 -6.58
N GLN A 247 9.45 -29.53 -7.20
CA GLN A 247 10.46 -30.33 -6.52
C GLN A 247 11.36 -29.51 -5.58
N MET A 248 11.47 -28.18 -5.80
CA MET A 248 12.21 -27.29 -4.91
C MET A 248 11.51 -27.08 -3.54
N MET A 249 10.21 -27.39 -3.45
CA MET A 249 9.46 -27.31 -2.18
C MET A 249 9.72 -28.50 -1.25
N LEU A 250 10.41 -29.54 -1.71
CA LEU A 250 10.60 -30.81 -0.99
C LEU A 250 12.06 -31.05 -0.58
N SER A 251 12.96 -30.11 -0.83
CA SER A 251 14.42 -30.32 -0.68
C SER A 251 15.07 -29.57 0.50
N ASP A 252 14.29 -28.99 1.39
CA ASP A 252 14.65 -28.43 2.70
C ASP A 252 13.77 -29.09 3.79
#